data_46ad4d0fc18168eb9f3a2b6e514dac8b
#
_entry.id   46ad4d0fc18168eb9f3a2b6e514dac8b
#
_cell.length_a   1.000
_cell.length_b   1.000
_cell.length_c   1.000
_cell.angle_alpha   90.00
_cell.angle_beta   90.00
_cell.angle_gamma   90.00
#
_symmetry.space_group_name_H-M   'P 1'
#
loop_
_entity.id
_entity.type
_entity.pdbx_description
1 polymer ?
#
loop_
_entity_poly.entity_id
_entity_poly.type
_entity_poly.pdbx_seq_one_letter_code
_entity_poly.pdbx_strand_id
1 'polypeptide(L)' 'MFSKKPRSVTEIVASFTTITDELQARIEADQKTAADIQKQQEELALKLAETNKSEKSAQTIKENILKLLGK' A
#
# COMPACT_ATOMS: atom_id res chain seq x y z
N MET A 1 -4.50 -38.92 -38.90
CA MET A 1 -3.91 -37.66 -38.83
C MET A 1 -4.84 -36.55 -38.45
N PHE A 2 -4.34 -35.68 -37.65
CA PHE A 2 -5.20 -34.67 -37.09
C PHE A 2 -4.89 -33.32 -37.70
N SER A 3 -5.81 -32.71 -38.32
CA SER A 3 -5.65 -31.33 -38.66
C SER A 3 -6.42 -30.52 -37.63
N LYS A 4 -5.79 -29.56 -37.05
CA LYS A 4 -6.42 -28.70 -36.12
C LYS A 4 -7.47 -27.85 -36.84
N LYS A 5 -8.67 -27.96 -36.36
CA LYS A 5 -9.70 -27.04 -36.84
C LYS A 5 -9.48 -25.70 -36.21
N PRO A 6 -9.63 -24.61 -36.97
CA PRO A 6 -9.62 -23.30 -36.38
C PRO A 6 -10.72 -23.20 -35.34
N ARG A 7 -10.46 -22.45 -34.29
CA ARG A 7 -11.48 -22.20 -33.26
C ARG A 7 -12.58 -21.32 -33.88
N SER A 8 -13.78 -21.54 -33.40
CA SER A 8 -14.90 -20.71 -33.82
C SER A 8 -14.73 -19.28 -33.30
N VAL A 9 -15.42 -18.34 -33.89
CA VAL A 9 -15.43 -16.96 -33.43
C VAL A 9 -15.88 -16.90 -31.96
N THR A 10 -16.88 -17.67 -31.60
CA THR A 10 -17.38 -17.72 -30.20
C THR A 10 -16.29 -18.17 -29.25
N GLU A 11 -15.52 -19.18 -29.60
CA GLU A 11 -14.42 -19.67 -28.77
C GLU A 11 -13.33 -18.64 -28.63
N ILE A 12 -12.98 -17.96 -29.72
CA ILE A 12 -11.97 -16.91 -29.71
C ILE A 12 -12.42 -15.75 -28.81
N VAL A 13 -13.65 -15.32 -28.95
CA VAL A 13 -14.22 -14.24 -28.15
C VAL A 13 -14.25 -14.63 -26.66
N ALA A 14 -14.62 -15.89 -26.38
CA ALA A 14 -14.61 -16.39 -25.01
C ALA A 14 -13.23 -16.33 -24.38
N SER A 15 -12.17 -16.60 -25.16
CA SER A 15 -10.79 -16.49 -24.69
C SER A 15 -10.45 -15.06 -24.31
N PHE A 16 -10.86 -14.09 -25.10
CA PHE A 16 -10.64 -12.67 -24.79
C PHE A 16 -11.39 -12.26 -23.56
N THR A 17 -12.62 -12.73 -23.38
CA THR A 17 -13.42 -12.43 -22.19
C THR A 17 -12.73 -12.94 -20.92
N THR A 18 -12.16 -14.16 -20.98
CA THR A 18 -11.39 -14.70 -19.86
C THR A 18 -10.20 -13.81 -19.52
N ILE A 19 -9.48 -13.37 -20.55
CA ILE A 19 -8.32 -12.49 -20.35
C ILE A 19 -8.74 -11.17 -19.72
N THR A 20 -9.81 -10.56 -20.20
CA THR A 20 -10.28 -9.28 -19.66
C THR A 20 -10.78 -9.44 -18.22
N ASP A 21 -11.42 -10.56 -17.91
CA ASP A 21 -11.88 -10.83 -16.55
C ASP A 21 -10.70 -10.99 -15.59
N GLU A 22 -9.65 -11.68 -16.03
CA GLU A 22 -8.45 -11.83 -15.24
C GLU A 22 -7.75 -10.49 -15.01
N LEU A 23 -7.70 -9.67 -16.05
CA LEU A 23 -7.12 -8.33 -15.92
C LEU A 23 -7.92 -7.46 -14.98
N GLN A 24 -9.24 -7.54 -15.04
CA GLN A 24 -10.11 -6.78 -14.15
C GLN A 24 -9.89 -7.22 -12.70
N ALA A 25 -9.79 -8.52 -12.46
CA ALA A 25 -9.53 -9.04 -11.12
C ALA A 25 -8.17 -8.54 -10.60
N ARG A 26 -7.17 -8.47 -11.48
CA ARG A 26 -5.86 -7.95 -11.10
C ARG A 26 -5.90 -6.47 -10.76
N ILE A 27 -6.63 -5.71 -11.55
CA ILE A 27 -6.81 -4.27 -11.29
C ILE A 27 -7.45 -4.05 -9.92
N GLU A 28 -8.49 -4.81 -9.61
CA GLU A 28 -9.18 -4.69 -8.32
C GLU A 28 -8.26 -5.08 -7.16
N ALA A 29 -7.49 -6.14 -7.33
CA ALA A 29 -6.53 -6.56 -6.30
C ALA A 29 -5.47 -5.48 -6.07
N ASP A 30 -4.96 -4.88 -7.12
CA ASP A 30 -3.96 -3.83 -7.00
C ASP A 30 -4.52 -2.56 -6.38
N GLN A 31 -5.76 -2.22 -6.69
CA GLN A 31 -6.42 -1.06 -6.09
C GLN A 31 -6.59 -1.26 -4.58
N LYS A 32 -6.96 -2.46 -4.16
CA LYS A 32 -7.09 -2.78 -2.76
C LYS A 32 -5.74 -2.71 -2.04
N THR A 33 -4.71 -3.27 -2.65
CA THR A 33 -3.36 -3.24 -2.09
C THR A 33 -2.87 -1.80 -1.94
N ALA A 34 -3.10 -0.97 -2.97
CA ALA A 34 -2.70 0.43 -2.94
C ALA A 34 -3.42 1.19 -1.82
N ALA A 35 -4.71 0.93 -1.64
CA ALA A 35 -5.48 1.57 -0.56
C ALA A 35 -4.97 1.15 0.81
N ASP A 36 -4.63 -0.13 1.00
CA ASP A 36 -4.09 -0.64 2.25
C ASP A 36 -2.73 -0.01 2.56
N ILE A 37 -1.87 0.11 1.56
CA ILE A 37 -0.55 0.73 1.72
C ILE A 37 -0.71 2.21 2.11
N GLN A 38 -1.62 2.91 1.46
CA GLN A 38 -1.87 4.32 1.77
C GLN A 38 -2.33 4.51 3.21
N LYS A 39 -3.20 3.63 3.67
CA LYS A 39 -3.68 3.65 5.06
C LYS A 39 -2.52 3.43 6.03
N GLN A 40 -1.64 2.46 5.74
CA GLN A 40 -0.48 2.20 6.56
C GLN A 40 0.47 3.40 6.60
N GLN A 41 0.64 4.08 5.48
CA GLN A 41 1.47 5.29 5.41
C GLN A 41 0.90 6.40 6.29
N GLU A 42 -0.41 6.56 6.30
CA GLU A 42 -1.06 7.56 7.14
C GLU A 42 -0.87 7.24 8.62
N GLU A 43 -1.03 5.97 9.00
CA GLU A 43 -0.81 5.53 10.38
C GLU A 43 0.64 5.75 10.81
N LEU A 44 1.59 5.43 9.94
CA LEU A 44 3.01 5.62 10.22
C LEU A 44 3.35 7.09 10.35
N ALA A 45 2.75 7.95 9.52
CA ALA A 45 2.97 9.39 9.61
C ALA A 45 2.49 9.95 10.95
N LEU A 46 1.34 9.46 11.44
CA LEU A 46 0.84 9.87 12.75
C LEU A 46 1.77 9.42 13.88
N LYS A 47 2.25 8.18 13.81
CA LYS A 47 3.19 7.66 14.80
C LYS A 47 4.49 8.43 14.80
N LEU A 48 4.98 8.78 13.62
CA LEU A 48 6.20 9.56 13.50
C LEU A 48 6.02 10.95 14.13
N ALA A 49 4.90 11.60 13.87
CA ALA A 49 4.61 12.92 14.44
C ALA A 49 4.55 12.85 15.98
N GLU A 50 3.91 11.81 16.52
CA GLU A 50 3.84 11.62 17.97
C GLU A 50 5.21 11.37 18.57
N THR A 51 6.02 10.55 17.90
CA THR A 51 7.37 10.24 18.37
C THR A 51 8.25 11.48 18.37
N ASN A 52 8.18 12.30 17.33
CA ASN A 52 8.95 13.53 17.24
C ASN A 52 8.53 14.52 18.32
N LYS A 53 7.24 14.60 18.60
CA LYS A 53 6.73 15.46 19.66
C LYS A 53 7.23 15.00 21.03
N SER A 54 7.21 13.72 21.28
CA SER A 54 7.69 13.13 22.52
C SER A 54 9.19 13.39 22.72
N GLU A 55 9.98 13.21 21.65
CA GLU A 55 11.41 13.48 21.70
C GLU A 55 11.70 14.94 22.04
N LYS A 56 10.97 15.85 21.42
CA LYS A 56 11.14 17.28 21.65
C LYS A 56 10.80 17.65 23.08
N SER A 57 9.72 17.10 23.63
CA SER A 57 9.35 17.31 25.03
C SER A 57 10.45 16.80 25.98
N ALA A 58 10.95 15.60 25.70
CA ALA A 58 11.99 14.99 26.52
C ALA A 58 13.26 15.85 26.53
N GLN A 59 13.65 16.38 25.38
CA GLN A 59 14.81 17.27 25.27
C GLN A 59 14.63 18.53 26.05
N THR A 60 13.43 19.13 25.98
CA THR A 60 13.13 20.37 26.73
C THR A 60 13.21 20.14 28.23
N ILE A 61 12.64 19.04 28.69
CA ILE A 61 12.66 18.69 30.11
C ILE A 61 14.11 18.44 30.57
N LYS A 62 14.87 17.71 29.77
CA LYS A 62 16.28 17.44 30.04
C LYS A 62 17.06 18.73 30.20
N GLU A 63 16.91 19.66 29.26
CA GLU A 63 17.59 20.94 29.30
C GLU A 63 17.23 21.75 30.54
N ASN A 64 15.94 21.76 30.90
CA ASN A 64 15.48 22.49 32.10
C ASN A 64 16.07 21.89 33.37
N ILE A 65 16.16 20.58 33.45
CA ILE A 65 16.78 19.92 34.60
C ILE A 65 18.27 20.24 34.69
N LEU A 66 18.97 20.22 33.55
CA LEU A 66 20.38 20.57 33.54
C LEU A 66 20.60 22.02 33.99
N LYS A 67 19.75 22.93 33.60
CA LYS A 67 19.83 24.32 34.08
C LYS A 67 19.65 24.41 35.58
N LEU A 68 18.67 23.66 36.14
CA LEU A 68 18.44 23.65 37.57
C LEU A 68 19.66 23.09 38.33
N LEU A 69 20.38 22.15 37.73
CA LEU A 69 21.57 21.58 38.32
C LEU A 69 22.82 22.44 38.10
N GLY A 70 22.70 23.53 37.39
CA GLY A 70 23.83 24.41 37.12
C GLY A 70 24.81 23.88 36.12
N LYS A 71 24.32 23.02 35.21
CA LYS A 71 25.17 22.42 34.20
C LYS A 71 24.91 22.95 32.76
#